data_d8c8dd4e8edda483d771bd3b9c4ca8d2
#
_entry.id   d8c8dd4e8edda483d771bd3b9c4ca8d2
#
_cell.length_a   1.000
_cell.length_b   1.000
_cell.length_c   1.000
_cell.angle_alpha   90.00
_cell.angle_beta   90.00
_cell.angle_gamma   90.00
#
_symmetry.space_group_name_H-M   'P 1'
#
loop_
_entity.id
_entity.type
_entity.pdbx_description
1 polymer ?
#
loop_
_entity_poly.entity_id
_entity_poly.type
_entity_poly.pdbx_seq_one_letter_code
_entity_poly.pdbx_strand_id
1 'polypeptide(L)'
;AIVSSGENITAGLLAIILQKMSINARSWQGWQIPIITSEEYSSARIVDINTENLLSKFSDGMEVAVVAGFQGLAPDGRITTLGRGGSDTSAVALCAALNAERCDIFTDVDGIYTTDPRICARARKLEKISYEEMLELASLGAKVLQTRSVELATRFKVRLRVLSSFTDNLETQNGTYVCSEGEIMENKVIAGVAFSRDEAKVTITGIEDRPGIAAIIFSRLSEQSVNVDMIVQNISENGLTDMTFSCPTDQIARAKEALLK
;
A
#
# COMPACT_ATOMS: atom_id res chain seq x y z
N ALA A 1 15.50 10.98 10.17
CA ALA A 1 16.23 10.38 11.30
C ALA A 1 15.29 10.12 12.50
N ILE A 2 14.59 11.11 13.06
CA ILE A 2 13.76 10.95 14.28
C ILE A 2 12.70 9.88 14.11
N VAL A 3 11.92 9.93 13.04
CA VAL A 3 10.80 9.01 12.79
C VAL A 3 11.27 7.56 12.64
N SER A 4 12.42 7.33 11.99
CA SER A 4 13.00 5.99 11.82
C SER A 4 13.61 5.41 13.10
N SER A 5 13.88 6.24 14.12
CA SER A 5 14.49 5.78 15.39
C SER A 5 13.60 4.80 16.14
N GLY A 6 12.27 4.98 16.07
CA GLY A 6 11.32 4.06 16.70
C GLY A 6 11.45 2.64 16.19
N GLU A 7 11.54 2.47 14.87
CA GLU A 7 11.72 1.17 14.23
C GLU A 7 13.06 0.52 14.63
N ASN A 8 14.14 1.32 14.70
CA ASN A 8 15.44 0.85 15.11
C ASN A 8 15.45 0.33 16.55
N ILE A 9 14.79 1.05 17.47
CA ILE A 9 14.65 0.66 18.87
C ILE A 9 13.86 -0.65 18.97
N THR A 10 12.73 -0.72 18.32
CA THR A 10 11.83 -1.89 18.34
C THR A 10 12.54 -3.13 17.77
N ALA A 11 13.23 -2.99 16.63
CA ALA A 11 13.99 -4.08 16.04
C ALA A 11 15.11 -4.58 16.96
N GLY A 12 15.82 -3.65 17.64
CA GLY A 12 16.85 -4.01 18.63
C GLY A 12 16.29 -4.76 19.83
N LEU A 13 15.18 -4.27 20.40
CA LEU A 13 14.52 -4.93 21.54
C LEU A 13 14.02 -6.33 21.18
N LEU A 14 13.40 -6.50 20.01
CA LEU A 14 12.94 -7.81 19.56
C LEU A 14 14.09 -8.78 19.37
N ALA A 15 15.20 -8.36 18.76
CA ALA A 15 16.38 -9.20 18.62
C ALA A 15 16.94 -9.66 19.97
N ILE A 16 16.98 -8.79 21.00
CA ILE A 16 17.41 -9.14 22.37
C ILE A 16 16.47 -10.19 22.98
N ILE A 17 15.16 -10.04 22.81
CA ILE A 17 14.17 -11.00 23.33
C ILE A 17 14.36 -12.36 22.67
N LEU A 18 14.52 -12.41 21.33
CA LEU A 18 14.75 -13.65 20.60
C LEU A 18 16.07 -14.34 21.06
N GLN A 19 17.13 -13.57 21.29
CA GLN A 19 18.38 -14.12 21.84
C GLN A 19 18.21 -14.71 23.25
N LYS A 20 17.39 -14.09 24.11
CA LYS A 20 17.03 -14.67 25.42
C LYS A 20 16.26 -15.98 25.29
N MET A 21 15.56 -16.19 24.19
CA MET A 21 14.89 -17.45 23.87
C MET A 21 15.82 -18.48 23.20
N SER A 22 17.13 -18.20 23.16
CA SER A 22 18.15 -19.03 22.51
C SER A 22 18.02 -19.11 20.99
N ILE A 23 17.36 -18.14 20.36
CA ILE A 23 17.26 -18.00 18.90
C ILE A 23 18.42 -17.10 18.44
N ASN A 24 19.21 -17.55 17.46
CA ASN A 24 20.29 -16.74 16.89
C ASN A 24 19.74 -15.61 16.02
N ALA A 25 19.37 -14.51 16.67
CA ALA A 25 18.74 -13.36 16.04
C ALA A 25 19.66 -12.13 16.06
N ARG A 26 19.55 -11.27 15.03
CA ARG A 26 20.25 -9.97 14.98
C ARG A 26 19.33 -8.89 14.46
N SER A 27 19.46 -7.67 15.02
CA SER A 27 18.81 -6.50 14.49
C SER A 27 19.60 -5.90 13.32
N TRP A 28 18.88 -5.41 12.32
CA TRP A 28 19.41 -4.79 11.12
C TRP A 28 18.71 -3.47 10.85
N GLN A 29 19.45 -2.45 10.53
CA GLN A 29 18.92 -1.17 10.09
C GLN A 29 18.91 -1.10 8.56
N GLY A 30 18.09 -0.26 7.97
CA GLY A 30 17.95 -0.16 6.53
C GLY A 30 19.25 0.14 5.77
N TRP A 31 20.20 0.82 6.40
CA TRP A 31 21.51 1.10 5.81
C TRP A 31 22.51 -0.08 5.95
N GLN A 32 22.31 -0.99 6.91
CA GLN A 32 23.12 -2.21 7.07
C GLN A 32 22.73 -3.31 6.06
N ILE A 33 21.46 -3.33 5.68
CA ILE A 33 20.97 -3.98 4.48
C ILE A 33 20.73 -2.82 3.51
N PRO A 34 21.64 -2.50 2.57
CA PRO A 34 21.49 -1.29 1.76
C PRO A 34 20.18 -1.29 0.99
N ILE A 35 19.12 -0.82 1.63
CA ILE A 35 17.82 -0.55 1.01
C ILE A 35 17.97 0.82 0.34
N ILE A 36 18.44 0.82 -0.89
CA ILE A 36 18.68 2.04 -1.65
C ILE A 36 17.36 2.64 -2.09
N THR A 37 17.22 3.94 -1.89
CA THR A 37 15.99 4.67 -2.22
C THR A 37 16.28 5.91 -3.06
N SER A 38 15.21 6.49 -3.61
CA SER A 38 15.22 7.84 -4.17
C SER A 38 15.42 8.90 -3.07
N GLU A 39 15.59 10.17 -3.47
CA GLU A 39 15.92 11.29 -2.56
C GLU A 39 14.69 11.98 -1.95
N GLU A 40 13.47 11.50 -2.19
CA GLU A 40 12.25 12.03 -1.56
C GLU A 40 12.14 11.57 -0.10
N TYR A 41 12.83 12.25 0.81
CA TYR A 41 13.10 11.80 2.19
C TYR A 41 11.90 11.36 3.04
N SER A 42 10.69 11.81 2.75
CA SER A 42 9.47 11.45 3.48
C SER A 42 8.56 10.47 2.75
N SER A 43 8.82 10.20 1.46
CA SER A 43 8.03 9.34 0.59
C SER A 43 8.90 8.61 -0.44
N ALA A 44 10.10 8.24 -0.02
CA ALA A 44 11.13 7.65 -0.88
C ALA A 44 10.65 6.35 -1.53
N ARG A 45 11.17 6.08 -2.72
CA ARG A 45 10.92 4.83 -3.46
C ARG A 45 12.13 3.93 -3.34
N ILE A 46 11.90 2.64 -3.07
CA ILE A 46 12.95 1.64 -3.07
C ILE A 46 13.39 1.44 -4.53
N VAL A 47 14.69 1.61 -4.76
CA VAL A 47 15.33 1.46 -6.06
C VAL A 47 16.03 0.10 -6.16
N ASP A 48 16.74 -0.28 -5.09
CA ASP A 48 17.51 -1.52 -5.03
C ASP A 48 17.67 -2.00 -3.58
N ILE A 49 17.93 -3.30 -3.40
CA ILE A 49 18.24 -3.90 -2.09
C ILE A 49 19.39 -4.89 -2.29
N ASN A 50 20.52 -4.65 -1.64
CA ASN A 50 21.62 -5.61 -1.63
C ASN A 50 21.48 -6.57 -0.44
N THR A 51 21.15 -7.83 -0.72
CA THR A 51 20.93 -8.87 0.29
C THR A 51 22.15 -9.75 0.59
N GLU A 52 23.27 -9.56 -0.08
CA GLU A 52 24.45 -10.44 0.02
C GLU A 52 24.95 -10.59 1.46
N ASN A 53 25.10 -9.46 2.19
CA ASN A 53 25.53 -9.48 3.57
C ASN A 53 24.53 -10.23 4.48
N LEU A 54 23.25 -10.05 4.27
CA LEU A 54 22.20 -10.72 5.03
C LEU A 54 22.19 -12.23 4.76
N LEU A 55 22.27 -12.64 3.51
CA LEU A 55 22.33 -14.05 3.10
C LEU A 55 23.59 -14.74 3.64
N SER A 56 24.76 -14.06 3.61
CA SER A 56 25.99 -14.56 4.23
C SER A 56 25.77 -14.86 5.73
N LYS A 57 25.09 -13.99 6.46
CA LYS A 57 24.84 -14.21 7.89
C LYS A 57 23.86 -15.35 8.17
N PHE A 58 22.87 -15.57 7.32
CA PHE A 58 22.05 -16.77 7.40
C PHE A 58 22.90 -18.04 7.16
N SER A 59 23.81 -18.02 6.19
CA SER A 59 24.74 -19.12 5.93
C SER A 59 25.72 -19.37 7.11
N ASP A 60 26.07 -18.31 7.86
CA ASP A 60 26.89 -18.39 9.09
C ASP A 60 26.07 -18.88 10.31
N GLY A 61 24.81 -19.26 10.15
CA GLY A 61 23.97 -19.83 11.20
C GLY A 61 23.08 -18.83 11.93
N MET A 62 22.89 -17.61 11.41
CA MET A 62 21.84 -16.71 11.91
C MET A 62 20.46 -17.30 11.53
N GLU A 63 19.54 -17.37 12.51
CA GLU A 63 18.19 -17.93 12.31
C GLU A 63 17.16 -16.83 11.98
N VAL A 64 17.31 -15.65 12.60
CA VAL A 64 16.37 -14.54 12.45
C VAL A 64 17.10 -13.22 12.23
N ALA A 65 16.73 -12.53 11.18
CA ALA A 65 17.11 -11.15 10.95
C ALA A 65 15.91 -10.23 11.28
N VAL A 66 16.06 -9.37 12.28
CA VAL A 66 15.05 -8.38 12.65
C VAL A 66 15.37 -7.07 11.96
N VAL A 67 14.71 -6.78 10.87
CA VAL A 67 14.99 -5.60 10.04
C VAL A 67 14.07 -4.46 10.40
N ALA A 68 14.65 -3.29 10.68
CA ALA A 68 13.87 -2.06 10.86
C ALA A 68 13.26 -1.63 9.52
N GLY A 69 11.95 -1.73 9.39
CA GLY A 69 11.20 -1.32 8.19
C GLY A 69 11.06 0.19 8.05
N PHE A 70 10.26 0.64 7.08
CA PHE A 70 9.88 2.04 6.87
C PHE A 70 11.03 2.96 6.43
N GLN A 71 12.27 2.51 6.36
CA GLN A 71 13.45 3.31 6.10
C GLN A 71 14.31 2.75 4.98
N GLY A 72 15.14 3.62 4.39
CA GLY A 72 16.15 3.26 3.40
C GLY A 72 17.29 4.28 3.41
N LEU A 73 18.16 4.17 2.43
CA LEU A 73 19.37 4.97 2.25
C LEU A 73 19.31 5.70 0.91
N ALA A 74 19.37 7.03 0.96
CA ALA A 74 19.52 7.85 -0.26
C ALA A 74 20.95 7.76 -0.80
N PRO A 75 21.20 8.12 -2.07
CA PRO A 75 22.53 8.12 -2.67
C PRO A 75 23.54 8.99 -1.94
N ASP A 76 23.12 10.05 -1.26
CA ASP A 76 23.96 10.93 -0.44
C ASP A 76 24.31 10.33 0.96
N GLY A 77 23.87 9.10 1.25
CA GLY A 77 24.11 8.41 2.51
C GLY A 77 23.16 8.79 3.64
N ARG A 78 22.12 9.57 3.39
CA ARG A 78 21.13 9.93 4.40
C ARG A 78 20.00 8.91 4.49
N ILE A 79 19.45 8.76 5.69
CA ILE A 79 18.27 7.92 5.93
C ILE A 79 17.05 8.59 5.32
N THR A 80 16.33 7.84 4.50
CA THR A 80 15.01 8.20 3.96
C THR A 80 13.91 7.44 4.67
N THR A 81 12.67 7.91 4.55
CA THR A 81 11.49 7.16 4.98
C THR A 81 10.54 6.95 3.81
N LEU A 82 9.88 5.79 3.81
CA LEU A 82 9.06 5.34 2.68
C LEU A 82 7.64 5.92 2.70
N GLY A 83 7.30 6.70 3.72
CA GLY A 83 5.96 7.24 3.89
C GLY A 83 4.97 6.25 4.51
N ARG A 84 3.69 6.55 4.42
CA ARG A 84 2.62 5.71 5.02
C ARG A 84 2.65 4.29 4.43
N GLY A 85 2.51 3.27 5.28
CA GLY A 85 2.61 1.85 4.89
C GLY A 85 4.01 1.41 4.47
N GLY A 86 5.03 2.18 4.86
CA GLY A 86 6.42 1.90 4.50
C GLY A 86 6.94 0.59 5.08
N SER A 87 6.43 0.12 6.22
CA SER A 87 6.83 -1.16 6.81
C SER A 87 6.34 -2.34 5.95
N ASP A 88 5.09 -2.33 5.50
CA ASP A 88 4.57 -3.33 4.56
C ASP A 88 5.37 -3.31 3.26
N THR A 89 5.65 -2.10 2.75
CA THR A 89 6.46 -1.91 1.54
C THR A 89 7.86 -2.49 1.70
N SER A 90 8.51 -2.26 2.86
CA SER A 90 9.82 -2.82 3.18
C SER A 90 9.79 -4.35 3.25
N ALA A 91 8.76 -4.92 3.91
CA ALA A 91 8.61 -6.35 4.06
C ALA A 91 8.48 -7.05 2.70
N VAL A 92 7.61 -6.53 1.82
CA VAL A 92 7.40 -7.06 0.47
C VAL A 92 8.67 -6.93 -0.38
N ALA A 93 9.34 -5.78 -0.33
CA ALA A 93 10.57 -5.55 -1.08
C ALA A 93 11.71 -6.47 -0.64
N LEU A 94 11.87 -6.67 0.68
CA LEU A 94 12.84 -7.63 1.23
C LEU A 94 12.49 -9.07 0.85
N CYS A 95 11.22 -9.45 0.92
CA CYS A 95 10.75 -10.77 0.51
C CYS A 95 11.10 -11.04 -0.96
N ALA A 96 10.89 -10.06 -1.84
CA ALA A 96 11.27 -10.14 -3.25
C ALA A 96 12.78 -10.26 -3.44
N ALA A 97 13.57 -9.40 -2.78
CA ALA A 97 15.02 -9.37 -2.91
C ALA A 97 15.71 -10.64 -2.35
N LEU A 98 15.13 -11.25 -1.32
CA LEU A 98 15.60 -12.50 -0.72
C LEU A 98 15.06 -13.75 -1.45
N ASN A 99 14.17 -13.57 -2.42
CA ASN A 99 13.44 -14.67 -3.06
C ASN A 99 12.79 -15.61 -2.01
N ALA A 100 12.19 -15.01 -0.98
CA ALA A 100 11.54 -15.74 0.09
C ALA A 100 10.24 -16.39 -0.37
N GLU A 101 9.83 -17.46 0.28
CA GLU A 101 8.65 -18.24 -0.09
C GLU A 101 7.35 -17.41 0.00
N ARG A 102 7.28 -16.53 0.99
CA ARG A 102 6.06 -15.79 1.33
C ARG A 102 6.38 -14.59 2.23
N CYS A 103 5.51 -13.59 2.18
CA CYS A 103 5.52 -12.46 3.10
C CYS A 103 4.24 -12.48 3.96
N ASP A 104 4.36 -12.72 5.26
CA ASP A 104 3.26 -12.67 6.21
C ASP A 104 3.16 -11.26 6.82
N ILE A 105 2.00 -10.62 6.67
CA ILE A 105 1.71 -9.30 7.22
C ILE A 105 0.81 -9.47 8.45
N PHE A 106 1.36 -9.21 9.61
CA PHE A 106 0.64 -9.23 10.87
C PHE A 106 0.05 -7.84 11.16
N THR A 107 -1.26 -7.79 11.34
CA THR A 107 -2.01 -6.54 11.52
C THR A 107 -3.09 -6.69 12.60
N ASP A 108 -3.92 -5.67 12.79
CA ASP A 108 -5.04 -5.65 13.76
C ASP A 108 -6.30 -6.38 13.28
N VAL A 109 -6.28 -6.93 12.05
CA VAL A 109 -7.36 -7.75 11.49
C VAL A 109 -6.86 -9.15 11.16
N ASP A 110 -7.76 -10.14 11.13
CA ASP A 110 -7.43 -11.56 10.92
C ASP A 110 -7.45 -11.98 9.43
N GLY A 111 -7.56 -11.02 8.52
CA GLY A 111 -7.59 -11.25 7.08
C GLY A 111 -8.33 -10.14 6.32
N ILE A 112 -8.55 -10.39 5.04
CA ILE A 112 -9.27 -9.49 4.14
C ILE A 112 -10.71 -9.99 4.02
N TYR A 113 -11.65 -9.06 4.09
CA TYR A 113 -13.09 -9.35 4.05
C TYR A 113 -13.71 -8.83 2.74
N THR A 114 -14.84 -9.42 2.35
CA THR A 114 -15.62 -8.98 1.19
C THR A 114 -16.10 -7.52 1.29
N THR A 115 -16.15 -6.97 2.50
CA THR A 115 -16.33 -5.53 2.83
C THR A 115 -15.98 -5.32 4.29
N ASP A 116 -16.00 -4.08 4.79
CA ASP A 116 -15.71 -3.80 6.21
C ASP A 116 -16.75 -4.45 7.13
N PRO A 117 -16.35 -5.42 7.99
CA PRO A 117 -17.28 -6.12 8.88
C PRO A 117 -17.91 -5.21 9.95
N ARG A 118 -17.30 -4.06 10.24
CA ARG A 118 -17.85 -3.05 11.17
C ARG A 118 -19.06 -2.34 10.58
N ILE A 119 -19.22 -2.38 9.26
CA ILE A 119 -20.32 -1.74 8.52
C ILE A 119 -21.34 -2.77 8.07
N CYS A 120 -20.88 -3.92 7.61
CA CYS A 120 -21.74 -5.00 7.15
C CYS A 120 -21.46 -6.27 7.95
N ALA A 121 -22.32 -6.61 8.91
CA ALA A 121 -22.19 -7.80 9.73
C ALA A 121 -22.19 -9.13 8.93
N ARG A 122 -22.62 -9.10 7.67
CA ARG A 122 -22.60 -10.25 6.74
C ARG A 122 -21.30 -10.34 5.92
N ALA A 123 -20.33 -9.46 6.15
CA ALA A 123 -19.03 -9.55 5.52
C ALA A 123 -18.39 -10.90 5.82
N ARG A 124 -17.76 -11.50 4.82
CA ARG A 124 -17.10 -12.80 4.93
C ARG A 124 -15.60 -12.62 4.71
N LYS A 125 -14.81 -13.30 5.52
CA LYS A 125 -13.37 -13.37 5.32
C LYS A 125 -13.09 -14.17 4.03
N LEU A 126 -12.16 -13.65 3.22
CA LEU A 126 -11.66 -14.29 2.00
C LEU A 126 -10.50 -15.21 2.37
N GLU A 127 -10.48 -16.41 1.82
CA GLU A 127 -9.32 -17.31 1.94
C GLU A 127 -8.20 -16.87 1.01
N LYS A 128 -8.57 -16.45 -0.21
CA LYS A 128 -7.67 -15.97 -1.24
C LYS A 128 -8.29 -14.78 -1.96
N ILE A 129 -7.44 -13.88 -2.41
CA ILE A 129 -7.78 -12.74 -3.27
C ILE A 129 -6.65 -12.53 -4.29
N SER A 130 -6.96 -12.12 -5.52
CA SER A 130 -5.94 -11.80 -6.50
C SER A 130 -5.23 -10.49 -6.17
N TYR A 131 -4.03 -10.29 -6.73
CA TYR A 131 -3.32 -9.01 -6.57
C TYR A 131 -4.14 -7.84 -7.11
N GLU A 132 -4.81 -8.02 -8.24
CA GLU A 132 -5.61 -7.02 -8.93
C GLU A 132 -6.81 -6.62 -8.07
N GLU A 133 -7.57 -7.60 -7.57
CA GLU A 133 -8.71 -7.36 -6.68
C GLU A 133 -8.27 -6.69 -5.36
N MET A 134 -7.13 -7.11 -4.80
CA MET A 134 -6.59 -6.50 -3.58
C MET A 134 -6.14 -5.06 -3.83
N LEU A 135 -5.55 -4.78 -4.99
CA LEU A 135 -5.13 -3.43 -5.38
C LEU A 135 -6.34 -2.50 -5.49
N GLU A 136 -7.41 -2.95 -6.12
CA GLU A 136 -8.68 -2.22 -6.20
C GLU A 136 -9.26 -1.95 -4.81
N LEU A 137 -9.36 -2.98 -3.95
CA LEU A 137 -9.85 -2.80 -2.59
C LEU A 137 -8.99 -1.82 -1.79
N ALA A 138 -7.66 -1.90 -1.91
CA ALA A 138 -6.72 -1.02 -1.19
C ALA A 138 -6.80 0.43 -1.68
N SER A 139 -6.95 0.65 -2.99
CA SER A 139 -7.05 1.99 -3.59
C SER A 139 -8.37 2.67 -3.23
N LEU A 140 -9.44 1.91 -3.07
CA LEU A 140 -10.80 2.39 -2.78
C LEU A 140 -11.15 2.42 -1.27
N GLY A 141 -10.16 2.23 -0.39
CA GLY A 141 -10.32 2.49 1.04
C GLY A 141 -10.31 1.29 1.98
N ALA A 142 -10.07 0.07 1.49
CA ALA A 142 -9.78 -1.07 2.36
C ALA A 142 -8.37 -0.92 2.96
N LYS A 143 -8.29 -0.41 4.19
CA LYS A 143 -7.03 -0.02 4.86
C LYS A 143 -6.24 -1.22 5.46
N VAL A 144 -6.40 -2.42 4.92
CA VAL A 144 -5.73 -3.63 5.44
C VAL A 144 -4.29 -3.72 4.94
N LEU A 145 -4.09 -3.51 3.63
CA LEU A 145 -2.77 -3.42 3.01
C LEU A 145 -2.62 -2.07 2.32
N GLN A 146 -1.40 -1.58 2.26
CA GLN A 146 -1.12 -0.35 1.53
C GLN A 146 -1.00 -0.64 0.04
N THR A 147 -1.61 0.21 -0.80
CA THR A 147 -1.61 0.08 -2.27
C THR A 147 -0.21 -0.20 -2.81
N ARG A 148 0.78 0.55 -2.37
CA ARG A 148 2.17 0.43 -2.80
C ARG A 148 2.81 -0.93 -2.47
N SER A 149 2.46 -1.55 -1.34
CA SER A 149 2.95 -2.89 -1.00
C SER A 149 2.33 -3.95 -1.89
N VAL A 150 1.04 -3.79 -2.24
CA VAL A 150 0.35 -4.68 -3.19
C VAL A 150 0.90 -4.54 -4.60
N GLU A 151 1.19 -3.32 -5.06
CA GLU A 151 1.86 -3.06 -6.36
C GLU A 151 3.20 -3.80 -6.46
N LEU A 152 4.03 -3.71 -5.42
CA LEU A 152 5.30 -4.43 -5.38
C LEU A 152 5.10 -5.95 -5.37
N ALA A 153 4.14 -6.45 -4.59
CA ALA A 153 3.81 -7.86 -4.54
C ALA A 153 3.36 -8.38 -5.92
N THR A 154 2.53 -7.63 -6.62
CA THR A 154 2.11 -7.92 -8.00
C THR A 154 3.29 -8.00 -8.95
N ARG A 155 4.14 -6.96 -8.92
CA ARG A 155 5.29 -6.84 -9.82
C ARG A 155 6.30 -7.97 -9.65
N PHE A 156 6.60 -8.34 -8.42
CA PHE A 156 7.61 -9.35 -8.08
C PHE A 156 7.00 -10.73 -7.78
N LYS A 157 5.69 -10.88 -7.92
CA LYS A 157 4.94 -12.11 -7.64
C LYS A 157 5.18 -12.66 -6.22
N VAL A 158 5.30 -11.75 -5.25
CA VAL A 158 5.46 -12.10 -3.84
C VAL A 158 4.11 -12.52 -3.28
N ARG A 159 3.99 -13.77 -2.86
CA ARG A 159 2.80 -14.26 -2.16
C ARG A 159 2.68 -13.59 -0.80
N LEU A 160 1.57 -12.88 -0.55
CA LEU A 160 1.30 -12.28 0.75
C LEU A 160 0.31 -13.15 1.53
N ARG A 161 0.41 -13.09 2.86
CA ARG A 161 -0.62 -13.63 3.75
C ARG A 161 -0.90 -12.62 4.85
N VAL A 162 -2.16 -12.25 5.04
CA VAL A 162 -2.61 -11.31 6.07
C VAL A 162 -3.10 -12.08 7.27
N LEU A 163 -2.56 -11.74 8.45
CA LEU A 163 -2.78 -12.44 9.71
C LEU A 163 -3.01 -11.44 10.84
N SER A 164 -3.72 -11.86 11.90
CA SER A 164 -3.88 -11.06 13.11
C SER A 164 -2.64 -11.15 14.02
N SER A 165 -2.21 -10.01 14.56
CA SER A 165 -1.20 -9.93 15.60
C SER A 165 -1.71 -10.35 16.99
N PHE A 166 -3.03 -10.52 17.16
CA PHE A 166 -3.67 -10.76 18.45
C PHE A 166 -4.12 -12.21 18.69
N THR A 167 -3.73 -13.12 17.82
CA THR A 167 -4.09 -14.54 17.94
C THR A 167 -2.91 -15.32 18.51
N ASP A 168 -3.12 -16.03 19.61
CA ASP A 168 -2.09 -16.82 20.30
C ASP A 168 -1.64 -18.06 19.52
N ASN A 169 -2.48 -18.58 18.63
CA ASN A 169 -2.21 -19.79 17.88
C ASN A 169 -2.04 -19.50 16.38
N LEU A 170 -0.81 -19.23 15.97
CA LEU A 170 -0.45 -18.93 14.59
C LEU A 170 -0.58 -20.14 13.64
N GLU A 171 -0.48 -21.36 14.15
CA GLU A 171 -0.56 -22.59 13.34
C GLU A 171 -1.99 -22.82 12.82
N THR A 172 -2.99 -22.42 13.60
CA THR A 172 -4.41 -22.56 13.22
C THR A 172 -4.98 -21.35 12.51
N GLN A 173 -4.20 -20.27 12.40
CA GLN A 173 -4.64 -19.05 11.76
C GLN A 173 -4.52 -19.16 10.24
N ASN A 174 -5.67 -19.26 9.53
CA ASN A 174 -5.67 -19.38 8.08
C ASN A 174 -5.45 -18.06 7.33
N GLY A 175 -5.70 -16.91 7.95
CA GLY A 175 -5.52 -15.60 7.31
C GLY A 175 -6.16 -15.47 5.91
N THR A 176 -5.72 -14.46 5.15
CA THR A 176 -6.07 -14.32 3.73
C THR A 176 -4.80 -14.31 2.88
N TYR A 177 -4.74 -15.14 1.85
CA TYR A 177 -3.65 -15.10 0.88
C TYR A 177 -3.94 -14.10 -0.24
N VAL A 178 -2.93 -13.27 -0.58
CA VAL A 178 -2.93 -12.46 -1.80
C VAL A 178 -1.95 -13.10 -2.77
N CYS A 179 -2.44 -13.52 -3.93
CA CYS A 179 -1.70 -14.34 -4.88
C CYS A 179 -2.13 -14.08 -6.34
N SER A 180 -1.55 -14.80 -7.29
CA SER A 180 -1.93 -14.69 -8.69
C SER A 180 -3.34 -15.23 -8.93
N GLU A 181 -4.08 -14.63 -9.86
CA GLU A 181 -5.44 -15.07 -10.24
C GLU A 181 -5.51 -16.56 -10.59
N GLY A 182 -4.50 -17.09 -11.29
CA GLY A 182 -4.41 -18.50 -11.65
C GLY A 182 -4.33 -19.48 -10.48
N GLU A 183 -4.10 -19.02 -9.24
CA GLU A 183 -4.12 -19.81 -8.02
C GLU A 183 -5.51 -19.88 -7.37
N ILE A 184 -6.48 -19.13 -7.92
CA ILE A 184 -7.86 -19.07 -7.41
C ILE A 184 -8.73 -19.95 -8.29
N MET A 185 -9.17 -21.08 -7.76
CA MET A 185 -9.91 -22.11 -8.53
C MET A 185 -11.30 -21.70 -8.98
N GLU A 186 -11.96 -20.75 -8.30
CA GLU A 186 -13.28 -20.27 -8.64
C GLU A 186 -13.28 -18.73 -8.66
N ASN A 187 -13.40 -18.17 -9.84
CA ASN A 187 -13.61 -16.73 -10.00
C ASN A 187 -15.05 -16.38 -9.62
N LYS A 188 -15.23 -15.82 -8.43
CA LYS A 188 -16.48 -15.14 -8.10
C LYS A 188 -16.56 -13.90 -8.96
N VAL A 189 -17.73 -13.62 -9.52
CA VAL A 189 -17.97 -12.38 -10.31
C VAL A 189 -17.69 -11.10 -9.50
N ILE A 190 -17.84 -11.16 -8.18
CA ILE A 190 -17.56 -10.07 -7.25
C ILE A 190 -16.79 -10.64 -6.05
N ALA A 191 -15.55 -10.21 -5.88
CA ALA A 191 -14.70 -10.59 -4.74
C ALA A 191 -15.06 -9.78 -3.49
N GLY A 192 -15.33 -8.49 -3.65
CA GLY A 192 -15.63 -7.60 -2.54
C GLY A 192 -16.21 -6.25 -2.97
N VAL A 193 -16.54 -5.43 -1.98
CA VAL A 193 -17.04 -4.07 -2.16
C VAL A 193 -16.27 -3.17 -1.20
N ALA A 194 -15.47 -2.26 -1.75
CA ALA A 194 -14.86 -1.16 -1.01
C ALA A 194 -15.70 0.11 -1.15
N PHE A 195 -15.55 1.02 -0.22
CA PHE A 195 -16.19 2.33 -0.29
C PHE A 195 -15.30 3.38 0.38
N SER A 196 -15.34 4.59 -0.15
CA SER A 196 -14.72 5.77 0.45
C SER A 196 -15.80 6.72 0.96
N ARG A 197 -15.53 7.40 2.08
CA ARG A 197 -16.37 8.49 2.61
C ARG A 197 -15.73 9.85 2.37
N ASP A 198 -14.50 9.87 1.92
CA ASP A 198 -13.70 11.08 1.77
C ASP A 198 -13.73 11.63 0.34
N GLU A 199 -14.73 11.20 -0.45
CA GLU A 199 -14.96 11.62 -1.83
C GLU A 199 -16.07 12.66 -1.92
N ALA A 200 -15.85 13.65 -2.77
CA ALA A 200 -16.83 14.66 -3.11
C ALA A 200 -17.15 14.65 -4.60
N LYS A 201 -18.41 14.85 -4.93
CA LYS A 201 -18.89 15.01 -6.31
C LYS A 201 -18.96 16.48 -6.65
N VAL A 202 -18.26 16.89 -7.72
CA VAL A 202 -18.32 18.24 -8.28
C VAL A 202 -19.00 18.14 -9.66
N THR A 203 -20.02 18.98 -9.89
CA THR A 203 -20.70 19.06 -11.18
C THR A 203 -20.62 20.49 -11.70
N ILE A 204 -20.13 20.64 -12.92
CA ILE A 204 -20.12 21.89 -13.68
C ILE A 204 -21.25 21.76 -14.71
N THR A 205 -22.20 22.66 -14.65
CA THR A 205 -23.40 22.62 -15.52
C THR A 205 -23.33 23.69 -16.60
N GLY A 206 -23.97 23.41 -17.75
CA GLY A 206 -24.12 24.37 -18.81
C GLY A 206 -22.84 24.74 -19.55
N ILE A 207 -21.89 23.80 -19.68
CA ILE A 207 -20.65 24.01 -20.41
C ILE A 207 -20.91 23.88 -21.91
N GLU A 208 -20.35 24.80 -22.74
CA GLU A 208 -20.38 24.63 -24.19
C GLU A 208 -19.71 23.31 -24.61
N ASP A 209 -20.46 22.49 -25.37
CA ASP A 209 -19.94 21.23 -25.89
C ASP A 209 -19.05 21.50 -27.12
N ARG A 210 -17.76 21.76 -26.86
CA ARG A 210 -16.76 22.01 -27.90
C ARG A 210 -15.48 21.22 -27.64
N PRO A 211 -14.76 20.81 -28.70
CA PRO A 211 -13.50 20.12 -28.55
C PRO A 211 -12.51 20.89 -27.68
N GLY A 212 -11.88 20.21 -26.72
CA GLY A 212 -10.84 20.77 -25.84
C GLY A 212 -11.36 21.36 -24.52
N ILE A 213 -12.67 21.51 -24.30
CA ILE A 213 -13.18 22.11 -23.05
C ILE A 213 -12.78 21.28 -21.82
N ALA A 214 -12.88 19.93 -21.91
CA ALA A 214 -12.45 19.03 -20.86
C ALA A 214 -10.95 19.21 -20.53
N ALA A 215 -10.11 19.34 -21.55
CA ALA A 215 -8.67 19.58 -21.35
C ALA A 215 -8.40 20.87 -20.58
N ILE A 216 -9.12 21.94 -20.87
CA ILE A 216 -8.98 23.23 -20.16
C ILE A 216 -9.37 23.07 -18.69
N ILE A 217 -10.49 22.41 -18.41
CA ILE A 217 -11.01 22.20 -17.05
C ILE A 217 -10.00 21.37 -16.23
N PHE A 218 -9.59 20.21 -16.76
CA PHE A 218 -8.69 19.31 -16.01
C PHE A 218 -7.26 19.81 -15.92
N SER A 219 -6.78 20.62 -16.88
CA SER A 219 -5.48 21.30 -16.75
C SER A 219 -5.48 22.28 -15.58
N ARG A 220 -6.52 23.08 -15.42
CA ARG A 220 -6.65 24.01 -14.27
C ARG A 220 -6.72 23.28 -12.93
N LEU A 221 -7.44 22.17 -12.85
CA LEU A 221 -7.50 21.34 -11.66
C LEU A 221 -6.13 20.73 -11.34
N SER A 222 -5.40 20.27 -12.35
CA SER A 222 -4.05 19.74 -12.22
C SER A 222 -3.05 20.78 -11.74
N GLU A 223 -3.10 22.02 -12.27
CA GLU A 223 -2.25 23.14 -11.83
C GLU A 223 -2.45 23.46 -10.34
N GLN A 224 -3.63 23.23 -9.80
CA GLN A 224 -3.94 23.37 -8.38
C GLN A 224 -3.72 22.07 -7.59
N SER A 225 -3.11 21.06 -8.19
CA SER A 225 -2.88 19.74 -7.58
C SER A 225 -4.16 19.12 -7.00
N VAL A 226 -5.27 19.26 -7.73
CA VAL A 226 -6.52 18.57 -7.43
C VAL A 226 -6.49 17.20 -8.11
N ASN A 227 -6.60 16.16 -7.31
CA ASN A 227 -6.70 14.81 -7.83
C ASN A 227 -8.14 14.54 -8.28
N VAL A 228 -8.32 14.09 -9.52
CA VAL A 228 -9.62 13.73 -10.09
C VAL A 228 -9.64 12.22 -10.34
N ASP A 229 -10.66 11.55 -9.83
CA ASP A 229 -10.77 10.09 -9.96
C ASP A 229 -11.77 9.73 -11.07
N MET A 230 -13.06 9.92 -10.86
CA MET A 230 -14.09 9.58 -11.84
C MET A 230 -14.55 10.82 -12.60
N ILE A 231 -14.66 10.70 -13.92
CA ILE A 231 -15.18 11.76 -14.79
C ILE A 231 -16.40 11.22 -15.56
N VAL A 232 -17.52 11.94 -15.47
CA VAL A 232 -18.73 11.65 -16.22
C VAL A 232 -19.14 12.90 -16.99
N GLN A 233 -19.25 12.78 -18.31
CA GLN A 233 -19.77 13.83 -19.17
C GLN A 233 -21.11 13.37 -19.75
N ASN A 234 -22.16 14.16 -19.56
CA ASN A 234 -23.45 13.90 -20.13
C ASN A 234 -23.53 14.52 -21.53
N ILE A 235 -24.18 13.83 -22.46
CA ILE A 235 -24.53 14.39 -23.77
C ILE A 235 -25.68 15.35 -23.56
N SER A 236 -25.52 16.59 -24.02
CA SER A 236 -26.50 17.63 -23.84
C SER A 236 -27.46 17.75 -25.06
N GLU A 237 -28.68 18.08 -24.77
CA GLU A 237 -29.61 18.70 -25.73
C GLU A 237 -29.24 20.18 -25.82
N ASN A 238 -29.15 20.80 -26.97
CA ASN A 238 -28.84 22.21 -27.21
C ASN A 238 -27.38 22.68 -27.17
N GLY A 239 -26.39 21.79 -27.39
CA GLY A 239 -24.97 22.18 -27.46
C GLY A 239 -24.32 22.56 -26.15
N LEU A 240 -24.97 22.28 -25.02
CA LEU A 240 -24.44 22.43 -23.69
C LEU A 240 -24.25 21.04 -23.06
N THR A 241 -23.24 20.84 -22.25
CA THR A 241 -22.98 19.59 -21.53
C THR A 241 -22.77 19.85 -20.05
N ASP A 242 -23.07 18.85 -19.24
CA ASP A 242 -22.69 18.84 -17.82
C ASP A 242 -21.51 17.89 -17.63
N MET A 243 -20.53 18.34 -16.88
CA MET A 243 -19.36 17.55 -16.53
C MET A 243 -19.30 17.34 -15.03
N THR A 244 -19.30 16.09 -14.64
CA THR A 244 -19.20 15.68 -13.23
C THR A 244 -17.88 14.96 -13.02
N PHE A 245 -17.20 15.24 -11.90
CA PHE A 245 -16.04 14.49 -11.49
C PHE A 245 -16.04 14.29 -9.96
N SER A 246 -15.31 13.27 -9.48
CA SER A 246 -15.03 13.08 -8.07
C SER A 246 -13.63 13.58 -7.72
N CYS A 247 -13.49 14.08 -6.49
CA CYS A 247 -12.20 14.47 -5.91
C CYS A 247 -12.24 14.28 -4.39
N PRO A 248 -11.09 14.17 -3.70
CA PRO A 248 -11.03 14.15 -2.25
C PRO A 248 -11.71 15.36 -1.62
N THR A 249 -12.47 15.12 -0.54
CA THR A 249 -13.28 16.16 0.13
C THR A 249 -12.42 17.34 0.62
N ASP A 250 -11.20 17.10 1.05
CA ASP A 250 -10.24 18.14 1.48
C ASP A 250 -9.75 19.02 0.33
N GLN A 251 -9.94 18.62 -0.93
CA GLN A 251 -9.54 19.35 -2.13
C GLN A 251 -10.66 20.19 -2.76
N ILE A 252 -11.88 20.12 -2.26
CA ILE A 252 -13.04 20.86 -2.80
C ILE A 252 -12.76 22.36 -2.90
N ALA A 253 -12.16 22.96 -1.88
CA ALA A 253 -11.88 24.39 -1.87
C ALA A 253 -10.95 24.80 -3.02
N ARG A 254 -9.88 24.03 -3.26
CA ARG A 254 -8.95 24.22 -4.37
C ARG A 254 -9.61 23.97 -5.72
N ALA A 255 -10.42 22.93 -5.83
CA ALA A 255 -11.18 22.62 -7.04
C ALA A 255 -12.12 23.79 -7.41
N LYS A 256 -12.83 24.34 -6.43
CA LYS A 256 -13.69 25.50 -6.61
C LYS A 256 -12.92 26.73 -7.10
N GLU A 257 -11.77 27.03 -6.48
CA GLU A 257 -10.94 28.14 -6.90
C GLU A 257 -10.40 27.99 -8.32
N ALA A 258 -9.99 26.78 -8.71
CA ALA A 258 -9.51 26.47 -10.05
C ALA A 258 -10.59 26.68 -11.14
N LEU A 259 -11.85 26.41 -10.81
CA LEU A 259 -12.97 26.46 -11.75
C LEU A 259 -13.62 27.84 -11.86
N LEU A 260 -13.45 28.73 -10.89
CA LEU A 260 -14.03 30.08 -10.90
C LEU A 260 -13.12 31.11 -11.59
N LYS A 261 -11.91 30.77 -11.93
CA LYS A 261 -10.95 31.54 -12.75
C LYS A 261 -11.05 31.16 -14.22
#